data_1ebda10efb8384e60ef4a5f9414c7473
#
_entry.id   1ebda10efb8384e60ef4a5f9414c7473
#
_cell.length_a   1.000
_cell.length_b   1.000
_cell.length_c   1.000
_cell.angle_alpha   90.00
_cell.angle_beta   90.00
_cell.angle_gamma   90.00
#
_symmetry.space_group_name_H-M   'P 1'
#
loop_
_entity.id
_entity.type
_entity.pdbx_description
1 polymer ?
#
loop_
_entity_poly.entity_id
_entity_poly.type
_entity_poly.pdbx_seq_one_letter_code
_entity_poly.pdbx_strand_id
1 'polypeptide(L)'
;MRIATWNVNSIKQRLDSAVTWLAERKPHIVCLQETKCVDDAFPREPFEALGYNVAVHGQKAFNGVALLSKFPFDEVSNGLPGDDQDDHARFIEAVVSTARGALRIASLYLPNGNPPETDKYTYKIGWMKRLSTYARERLLLEEPLVMAGDYNVIPTPADARNPQVWVNDALFLPRTRDEFRALINLGLTDAVRATSDDSGLFTFWDYQAGAWQKNNGIRIDHLLLSPAAADRLSSASIDRHVRTWEKPSDHVPVRIDLEIEAK
;
A
#
# COMPACT_ATOMS: atom_id res chain seq x y z
N MET A 1 -14.48 8.75 5.89
CA MET A 1 -14.09 8.18 4.57
C MET A 1 -13.30 6.90 4.81
N ARG A 2 -13.62 5.80 4.13
CA ARG A 2 -12.89 4.52 4.24
C ARG A 2 -11.85 4.41 3.12
N ILE A 3 -10.59 4.17 3.46
CA ILE A 3 -9.47 4.01 2.52
C ILE A 3 -8.83 2.66 2.77
N ALA A 4 -8.40 1.98 1.72
CA ALA A 4 -7.76 0.68 1.85
C ALA A 4 -6.55 0.54 0.92
N THR A 5 -5.66 -0.39 1.27
CA THR A 5 -4.58 -0.87 0.40
C THR A 5 -4.62 -2.38 0.28
N TRP A 6 -4.29 -2.90 -0.87
CA TRP A 6 -4.20 -4.34 -1.12
C TRP A 6 -3.25 -4.67 -2.27
N ASN A 7 -2.18 -5.37 -1.98
CA ASN A 7 -1.39 -6.03 -3.00
C ASN A 7 -2.18 -7.26 -3.50
N VAL A 8 -2.67 -7.20 -4.73
CA VAL A 8 -3.55 -8.24 -5.31
C VAL A 8 -2.79 -9.37 -6.01
N ASN A 9 -1.48 -9.24 -6.16
CA ASN A 9 -0.63 -10.24 -6.82
C ASN A 9 -1.25 -10.76 -8.12
N SER A 10 -1.48 -9.88 -9.07
CA SER A 10 -2.22 -10.01 -10.34
C SER A 10 -3.73 -9.76 -10.19
N ILE A 11 -4.15 -8.59 -10.68
CA ILE A 11 -5.56 -8.18 -10.64
C ILE A 11 -6.44 -9.13 -11.48
N LYS A 12 -5.93 -9.65 -12.61
CA LYS A 12 -6.69 -10.58 -13.45
C LYS A 12 -6.98 -11.91 -12.77
N GLN A 13 -6.04 -12.40 -11.95
CA GLN A 13 -6.23 -13.64 -11.19
C GLN A 13 -7.11 -13.47 -9.96
N ARG A 14 -7.20 -12.27 -9.42
CA ARG A 14 -7.94 -11.93 -8.18
C ARG A 14 -9.14 -11.02 -8.44
N LEU A 15 -9.58 -10.92 -9.71
CA LEU A 15 -10.67 -10.02 -10.08
C LEU A 15 -11.94 -10.30 -9.28
N ASP A 16 -12.39 -11.55 -9.24
CA ASP A 16 -13.61 -11.93 -8.54
C ASP A 16 -13.48 -11.67 -7.01
N SER A 17 -12.32 -11.97 -6.45
CA SER A 17 -12.04 -11.69 -5.04
C SER A 17 -12.03 -10.18 -4.76
N ALA A 18 -11.44 -9.38 -5.65
CA ALA A 18 -11.41 -7.92 -5.50
C ALA A 18 -12.81 -7.33 -5.58
N VAL A 19 -13.61 -7.74 -6.56
CA VAL A 19 -15.00 -7.29 -6.73
C VAL A 19 -15.86 -7.70 -5.52
N THR A 20 -15.73 -8.95 -5.06
CA THR A 20 -16.45 -9.45 -3.88
C THR A 20 -16.10 -8.64 -2.64
N TRP A 21 -14.81 -8.45 -2.37
CA TRP A 21 -14.35 -7.68 -1.20
C TRP A 21 -14.81 -6.21 -1.27
N LEU A 22 -14.77 -5.58 -2.45
CA LEU A 22 -15.29 -4.22 -2.65
C LEU A 22 -16.79 -4.11 -2.37
N ALA A 23 -17.57 -5.11 -2.78
CA ALA A 23 -19.00 -5.17 -2.50
C ALA A 23 -19.29 -5.36 -0.99
N GLU A 24 -18.48 -6.15 -0.30
CA GLU A 24 -18.61 -6.38 1.16
C GLU A 24 -18.22 -5.16 1.98
N ARG A 25 -17.05 -4.59 1.74
CA ARG A 25 -16.44 -3.55 2.59
C ARG A 25 -16.76 -2.14 2.18
N LYS A 26 -17.12 -1.94 0.91
CA LYS A 26 -17.52 -0.65 0.31
C LYS A 26 -16.54 0.48 0.66
N PRO A 27 -15.23 0.29 0.45
CA PRO A 27 -14.28 1.37 0.67
C PRO A 27 -14.56 2.52 -0.30
N HIS A 28 -14.23 3.73 0.11
CA HIS A 28 -14.37 4.90 -0.75
C HIS A 28 -13.19 5.04 -1.71
N ILE A 29 -11.97 4.69 -1.24
CA ILE A 29 -10.74 4.73 -2.03
C ILE A 29 -9.95 3.45 -1.77
N VAL A 30 -9.37 2.86 -2.83
CA VAL A 30 -8.52 1.66 -2.73
C VAL A 30 -7.24 1.87 -3.51
N CYS A 31 -6.13 1.56 -2.87
CA CYS A 31 -4.78 1.52 -3.42
C CYS A 31 -4.44 0.06 -3.73
N LEU A 32 -4.23 -0.28 -5.00
CA LEU A 32 -3.87 -1.63 -5.43
C LEU A 32 -2.41 -1.69 -5.84
N GLN A 33 -1.74 -2.79 -5.52
CA GLN A 33 -0.36 -3.07 -5.91
C GLN A 33 -0.27 -4.42 -6.61
N GLU A 34 0.79 -4.60 -7.38
CA GLU A 34 1.04 -5.77 -8.22
C GLU A 34 -0.13 -6.14 -9.13
N THR A 35 -0.65 -5.15 -9.87
CA THR A 35 -1.72 -5.40 -10.85
C THR A 35 -1.26 -6.29 -12.00
N LYS A 36 0.06 -6.29 -12.31
CA LYS A 36 0.75 -7.16 -13.28
C LYS A 36 0.15 -7.12 -14.68
N CYS A 37 -0.39 -5.99 -15.09
CA CYS A 37 -0.92 -5.76 -16.44
C CYS A 37 -0.63 -4.31 -16.86
N VAL A 38 -0.55 -4.09 -18.15
CA VAL A 38 -0.50 -2.73 -18.74
C VAL A 38 -1.85 -2.04 -18.59
N ASP A 39 -1.87 -0.72 -18.71
CA ASP A 39 -3.05 0.11 -18.47
C ASP A 39 -4.28 -0.32 -19.28
N ASP A 40 -4.08 -0.58 -20.59
CA ASP A 40 -5.16 -1.02 -21.50
C ASP A 40 -5.71 -2.42 -21.18
N ALA A 41 -4.93 -3.23 -20.46
CA ALA A 41 -5.32 -4.60 -20.09
C ALA A 41 -5.87 -4.70 -18.65
N PHE A 42 -5.97 -3.57 -17.95
CA PHE A 42 -6.57 -3.53 -16.63
C PHE A 42 -8.10 -3.71 -16.73
N PRO A 43 -8.72 -4.60 -15.95
CA PRO A 43 -10.15 -4.88 -16.01
C PRO A 43 -10.98 -3.77 -15.36
N ARG A 44 -11.19 -2.64 -16.04
CA ARG A 44 -11.89 -1.46 -15.50
C ARG A 44 -13.37 -1.70 -15.25
N GLU A 45 -14.05 -2.32 -16.22
CA GLU A 45 -15.52 -2.45 -16.26
C GLU A 45 -16.14 -2.98 -14.96
N PRO A 46 -15.65 -4.06 -14.30
CA PRO A 46 -16.21 -4.55 -13.05
C PRO A 46 -16.11 -3.55 -11.89
N PHE A 47 -15.08 -2.71 -11.86
CA PHE A 47 -14.89 -1.68 -10.84
C PHE A 47 -15.77 -0.45 -11.12
N GLU A 48 -15.87 -0.05 -12.38
CA GLU A 48 -16.74 1.04 -12.84
C GLU A 48 -18.23 0.67 -12.63
N ALA A 49 -18.61 -0.58 -12.84
CA ALA A 49 -19.96 -1.10 -12.53
C ALA A 49 -20.28 -1.02 -11.02
N LEU A 50 -19.27 -1.08 -10.15
CA LEU A 50 -19.41 -0.82 -8.73
C LEU A 50 -19.35 0.69 -8.39
N GLY A 51 -19.26 1.58 -9.39
CA GLY A 51 -19.24 3.04 -9.23
C GLY A 51 -17.88 3.59 -8.82
N TYR A 52 -16.76 2.93 -9.16
CA TYR A 52 -15.42 3.47 -8.96
C TYR A 52 -14.90 4.16 -10.21
N ASN A 53 -14.27 5.31 -10.03
CA ASN A 53 -13.32 5.85 -10.98
C ASN A 53 -12.01 5.08 -10.84
N VAL A 54 -11.31 4.84 -11.96
CA VAL A 54 -10.14 3.97 -12.02
C VAL A 54 -8.97 4.73 -12.62
N ALA A 55 -7.87 4.87 -11.87
CA ALA A 55 -6.59 5.35 -12.36
C ALA A 55 -5.55 4.22 -12.26
N VAL A 56 -4.76 4.02 -13.31
CA VAL A 56 -3.82 2.90 -13.41
C VAL A 56 -2.48 3.39 -13.90
N HIS A 57 -1.43 2.89 -13.30
CA HIS A 57 -0.06 2.94 -13.81
C HIS A 57 0.46 1.49 -13.83
N GLY A 58 0.35 0.86 -15.00
CA GLY A 58 0.56 -0.57 -15.18
C GLY A 58 1.89 -0.90 -15.84
N GLN A 59 2.30 -2.15 -15.64
CA GLN A 59 3.48 -2.72 -16.28
C GLN A 59 3.21 -4.18 -16.64
N LYS A 60 3.73 -4.63 -17.79
CA LYS A 60 3.50 -5.99 -18.27
C LYS A 60 4.20 -7.00 -17.32
N ALA A 61 3.44 -7.98 -16.86
CA ALA A 61 3.88 -9.13 -16.08
C ALA A 61 4.42 -8.84 -14.65
N PHE A 62 4.87 -7.62 -14.38
CA PHE A 62 5.44 -7.22 -13.08
C PHE A 62 4.81 -5.92 -12.60
N ASN A 63 5.04 -5.58 -11.33
CA ASN A 63 4.65 -4.29 -10.76
C ASN A 63 3.18 -3.91 -11.06
N GLY A 64 2.95 -2.64 -11.28
CA GLY A 64 1.63 -2.08 -11.54
C GLY A 64 0.94 -1.66 -10.26
N VAL A 65 0.50 -0.39 -10.24
CA VAL A 65 -0.29 0.19 -9.15
C VAL A 65 -1.55 0.81 -9.71
N ALA A 66 -2.61 0.86 -8.90
CA ALA A 66 -3.85 1.49 -9.32
C ALA A 66 -4.55 2.16 -8.14
N LEU A 67 -5.40 3.13 -8.45
CA LEU A 67 -6.31 3.78 -7.53
C LEU A 67 -7.74 3.57 -8.01
N LEU A 68 -8.60 3.12 -7.09
CA LEU A 68 -10.04 3.08 -7.28
C LEU A 68 -10.67 4.11 -6.34
N SER A 69 -11.56 4.96 -6.85
CA SER A 69 -12.20 6.00 -6.03
C SER A 69 -13.69 6.13 -6.34
N LYS A 70 -14.53 6.21 -5.31
CA LYS A 70 -15.94 6.58 -5.44
C LYS A 70 -16.13 8.05 -5.86
N PHE A 71 -15.07 8.85 -5.75
CA PHE A 71 -15.07 10.26 -6.11
C PHE A 71 -14.23 10.46 -7.39
N PRO A 72 -14.53 11.49 -8.18
CA PRO A 72 -13.67 11.88 -9.29
C PRO A 72 -12.26 12.19 -8.80
N PHE A 73 -11.26 11.90 -9.62
CA PHE A 73 -9.90 12.38 -9.41
C PHE A 73 -9.77 13.77 -9.99
N ASP A 74 -9.32 14.73 -9.18
CA ASP A 74 -9.01 16.10 -9.63
C ASP A 74 -7.67 16.14 -10.36
N GLU A 75 -6.70 15.35 -9.88
CA GLU A 75 -5.36 15.18 -10.44
C GLU A 75 -4.93 13.71 -10.31
N VAL A 76 -4.15 13.22 -11.29
CA VAL A 76 -3.47 11.93 -11.24
C VAL A 76 -2.06 12.10 -11.77
N SER A 77 -1.06 11.58 -11.05
CA SER A 77 0.32 11.53 -11.49
C SER A 77 0.94 10.17 -11.27
N ASN A 78 1.74 9.72 -12.24
CA ASN A 78 2.39 8.43 -12.28
C ASN A 78 3.89 8.57 -12.03
N GLY A 79 4.48 7.57 -11.36
CA GLY A 79 5.90 7.51 -11.06
C GLY A 79 6.30 8.30 -9.83
N LEU A 80 7.27 7.77 -9.07
CA LEU A 80 7.85 8.46 -7.93
C LEU A 80 8.86 9.51 -8.44
N PRO A 81 8.71 10.79 -8.08
CA PRO A 81 9.65 11.83 -8.52
C PRO A 81 11.12 11.58 -8.12
N GLY A 82 12.05 12.23 -8.81
CA GLY A 82 13.46 12.26 -8.46
C GLY A 82 14.36 11.26 -9.20
N ASP A 83 13.81 10.54 -10.19
CA ASP A 83 14.58 9.73 -11.13
C ASP A 83 13.77 9.48 -12.39
N ASP A 84 14.03 10.24 -13.44
CA ASP A 84 13.31 10.17 -14.72
C ASP A 84 13.66 8.91 -15.53
N GLN A 85 14.65 8.13 -15.09
CA GLN A 85 15.04 6.86 -15.71
C GLN A 85 14.34 5.67 -15.07
N ASP A 86 13.66 5.85 -13.95
CA ASP A 86 12.90 4.80 -13.28
C ASP A 86 11.51 4.66 -13.92
N ASP A 87 11.39 3.76 -14.87
CA ASP A 87 10.15 3.46 -15.62
C ASP A 87 9.27 2.40 -14.93
N HIS A 88 9.62 1.95 -13.74
CA HIS A 88 8.85 0.94 -13.03
C HIS A 88 7.52 1.50 -12.50
N ALA A 89 6.43 0.83 -12.85
CA ALA A 89 5.09 1.17 -12.39
C ALA A 89 4.87 0.80 -10.91
N ARG A 90 5.44 1.61 -10.01
CA ARG A 90 5.46 1.36 -8.56
C ARG A 90 4.80 2.45 -7.72
N PHE A 91 4.39 3.54 -8.35
CA PHE A 91 3.84 4.69 -7.64
C PHE A 91 2.78 5.39 -8.50
N ILE A 92 1.64 5.70 -7.91
CA ILE A 92 0.60 6.55 -8.49
C ILE A 92 0.01 7.41 -7.37
N GLU A 93 -0.12 8.71 -7.64
CA GLU A 93 -0.74 9.68 -6.74
C GLU A 93 -2.01 10.22 -7.38
N ALA A 94 -3.01 10.49 -6.56
CA ALA A 94 -4.19 11.24 -6.97
C ALA A 94 -4.63 12.22 -5.88
N VAL A 95 -5.33 13.26 -6.32
CA VAL A 95 -6.02 14.22 -5.46
C VAL A 95 -7.51 14.04 -5.66
N VAL A 96 -8.26 14.04 -4.56
CA VAL A 96 -9.72 14.03 -4.56
C VAL A 96 -10.25 15.18 -3.71
N SER A 97 -11.27 15.88 -4.20
CA SER A 97 -11.97 16.91 -3.45
C SER A 97 -12.78 16.33 -2.30
N THR A 98 -12.71 16.96 -1.15
CA THR A 98 -13.54 16.67 0.03
C THR A 98 -14.38 17.88 0.42
N ALA A 99 -15.31 17.74 1.35
CA ALA A 99 -16.12 18.86 1.84
C ALA A 99 -15.28 19.98 2.48
N ARG A 100 -14.04 19.72 2.89
CA ARG A 100 -13.15 20.65 3.61
C ARG A 100 -11.77 20.79 2.98
N GLY A 101 -11.64 20.65 1.69
CA GLY A 101 -10.37 20.75 0.97
C GLY A 101 -10.02 19.51 0.18
N ALA A 102 -8.74 19.29 -0.06
CA ALA A 102 -8.22 18.16 -0.83
C ALA A 102 -7.81 17.01 0.09
N LEU A 103 -7.88 15.79 -0.42
CA LEU A 103 -7.23 14.61 0.12
C LEU A 103 -6.29 14.05 -0.94
N ARG A 104 -5.03 13.93 -0.59
CA ARG A 104 -3.99 13.36 -1.46
C ARG A 104 -3.77 11.90 -1.09
N ILE A 105 -3.80 11.02 -2.09
CA ILE A 105 -3.64 9.56 -1.92
C ILE A 105 -2.51 9.10 -2.83
N ALA A 106 -1.54 8.41 -2.27
CA ALA A 106 -0.51 7.70 -3.02
C ALA A 106 -0.64 6.18 -2.83
N SER A 107 -0.73 5.44 -3.92
CA SER A 107 -0.57 3.98 -3.94
C SER A 107 0.85 3.65 -4.33
N LEU A 108 1.54 2.85 -3.52
CA LEU A 108 2.94 2.52 -3.77
C LEU A 108 3.24 1.03 -3.60
N TYR A 109 4.20 0.55 -4.40
CA TYR A 109 4.78 -0.77 -4.34
C TYR A 109 6.30 -0.66 -4.23
N LEU A 110 6.80 -0.61 -3.00
CA LEU A 110 8.21 -0.44 -2.70
C LEU A 110 9.01 -1.66 -3.16
N PRO A 111 10.17 -1.50 -3.81
CA PRO A 111 10.99 -2.63 -4.25
C PRO A 111 11.26 -3.65 -3.14
N ASN A 112 11.14 -4.94 -3.45
CA ASN A 112 11.43 -6.01 -2.50
C ASN A 112 12.89 -5.98 -2.03
N GLY A 113 13.84 -5.87 -2.96
CA GLY A 113 15.27 -5.71 -2.68
C GLY A 113 16.05 -7.00 -2.48
N ASN A 114 15.41 -8.17 -2.57
CA ASN A 114 16.10 -9.46 -2.43
C ASN A 114 16.70 -9.96 -3.77
N PRO A 115 17.85 -10.64 -3.78
CA PRO A 115 18.75 -10.82 -2.63
C PRO A 115 19.48 -9.53 -2.24
N PRO A 116 19.81 -9.32 -0.94
CA PRO A 116 20.40 -8.06 -0.45
C PRO A 116 21.76 -7.71 -1.02
N GLU A 117 22.53 -8.70 -1.49
CA GLU A 117 23.89 -8.55 -2.04
C GLU A 117 23.87 -8.09 -3.50
N THR A 118 22.72 -7.77 -4.07
CA THR A 118 22.55 -7.38 -5.47
C THR A 118 22.16 -5.91 -5.62
N ASP A 119 22.21 -5.40 -6.86
CA ASP A 119 21.74 -4.07 -7.21
C ASP A 119 20.27 -3.83 -6.85
N LYS A 120 19.48 -4.90 -6.68
CA LYS A 120 18.07 -4.82 -6.23
C LYS A 120 17.95 -4.14 -4.87
N TYR A 121 18.86 -4.42 -3.95
CA TYR A 121 18.87 -3.78 -2.63
C TYR A 121 19.30 -2.33 -2.70
N THR A 122 20.31 -2.03 -3.52
CA THR A 122 20.73 -0.64 -3.78
C THR A 122 19.59 0.18 -4.36
N TYR A 123 18.87 -0.38 -5.34
CA TYR A 123 17.68 0.24 -5.92
C TYR A 123 16.59 0.47 -4.86
N LYS A 124 16.28 -0.54 -4.02
CA LYS A 124 15.33 -0.41 -2.91
C LYS A 124 15.67 0.77 -2.00
N ILE A 125 16.91 0.87 -1.55
CA ILE A 125 17.34 1.95 -0.64
C ILE A 125 17.30 3.32 -1.34
N GLY A 126 17.69 3.39 -2.61
CA GLY A 126 17.57 4.60 -3.42
C GLY A 126 16.09 5.04 -3.55
N TRP A 127 15.21 4.09 -3.81
CA TRP A 127 13.76 4.34 -3.93
C TRP A 127 13.18 4.85 -2.60
N MET A 128 13.56 4.27 -1.46
CA MET A 128 13.11 4.71 -0.12
C MET A 128 13.55 6.15 0.18
N LYS A 129 14.75 6.55 -0.25
CA LYS A 129 15.24 7.93 -0.10
C LYS A 129 14.44 8.92 -0.95
N ARG A 130 14.10 8.53 -2.19
CA ARG A 130 13.22 9.34 -3.06
C ARG A 130 11.83 9.47 -2.43
N LEU A 131 11.27 8.39 -1.89
CA LEU A 131 10.00 8.41 -1.18
C LEU A 131 10.03 9.37 0.02
N SER A 132 11.13 9.40 0.77
CA SER A 132 11.31 10.33 1.90
C SER A 132 11.40 11.79 1.43
N THR A 133 12.03 12.04 0.28
CA THR A 133 12.06 13.38 -0.33
C THR A 133 10.66 13.82 -0.76
N TYR A 134 9.96 12.97 -1.49
CA TYR A 134 8.57 13.19 -1.88
C TYR A 134 7.67 13.48 -0.65
N ALA A 135 7.73 12.64 0.39
CA ALA A 135 6.93 12.80 1.60
C ALA A 135 7.21 14.14 2.28
N ARG A 136 8.49 14.55 2.38
CA ARG A 136 8.87 15.84 2.96
C ARG A 136 8.25 17.02 2.20
N GLU A 137 8.30 16.97 0.87
CA GLU A 137 7.69 18.02 0.03
C GLU A 137 6.17 18.08 0.19
N ARG A 138 5.50 16.93 0.25
CA ARG A 138 4.05 16.87 0.42
C ARG A 138 3.60 17.31 1.81
N LEU A 139 4.38 17.01 2.85
CA LEU A 139 4.07 17.45 4.22
C LEU A 139 4.11 18.99 4.37
N LEU A 140 4.87 19.72 3.55
CA LEU A 140 4.87 21.19 3.55
C LEU A 140 3.54 21.79 3.08
N LEU A 141 2.68 21.03 2.40
CA LEU A 141 1.37 21.49 1.96
C LEU A 141 0.33 21.49 3.11
N GLU A 142 0.64 20.86 4.24
CA GLU A 142 -0.24 20.73 5.41
C GLU A 142 -1.62 20.12 5.08
N GLU A 143 -1.72 19.41 3.95
CA GLU A 143 -2.92 18.71 3.49
C GLU A 143 -3.05 17.31 4.08
N PRO A 144 -4.27 16.77 4.20
CA PRO A 144 -4.46 15.34 4.44
C PRO A 144 -3.80 14.52 3.33
N LEU A 145 -2.79 13.72 3.70
CA LEU A 145 -2.05 12.82 2.82
C LEU A 145 -2.14 11.40 3.38
N VAL A 146 -2.46 10.44 2.52
CA VAL A 146 -2.38 9.01 2.81
C VAL A 146 -1.42 8.35 1.82
N MET A 147 -0.33 7.81 2.30
CA MET A 147 0.62 7.02 1.52
C MET A 147 0.39 5.54 1.86
N ALA A 148 -0.27 4.81 0.98
CA ALA A 148 -0.74 3.45 1.23
C ALA A 148 -0.12 2.47 0.24
N GLY A 149 0.26 1.27 0.71
CA GLY A 149 0.80 0.27 -0.19
C GLY A 149 1.56 -0.86 0.49
N ASP A 150 2.15 -1.69 -0.36
CA ASP A 150 3.15 -2.68 0.03
C ASP A 150 4.53 -2.02 0.08
N TYR A 151 5.00 -1.83 1.28
CA TYR A 151 6.30 -1.20 1.54
C TYR A 151 7.46 -2.19 1.52
N ASN A 152 7.18 -3.49 1.48
CA ASN A 152 8.22 -4.52 1.59
C ASN A 152 9.19 -4.25 2.76
N VAL A 153 8.68 -3.77 3.89
CA VAL A 153 9.43 -3.50 5.12
C VAL A 153 8.69 -4.11 6.31
N ILE A 154 9.41 -4.89 7.08
CA ILE A 154 9.00 -5.36 8.42
C ILE A 154 9.57 -4.34 9.43
N PRO A 155 8.78 -3.42 9.99
CA PRO A 155 9.30 -2.30 10.78
C PRO A 155 10.01 -2.73 12.07
N THR A 156 9.42 -3.69 12.77
CA THR A 156 9.90 -4.16 14.07
C THR A 156 9.81 -5.68 14.18
N PRO A 157 10.48 -6.32 15.15
CA PRO A 157 10.31 -7.76 15.39
C PRO A 157 8.87 -8.17 15.71
N ALA A 158 8.05 -7.28 16.28
CA ALA A 158 6.63 -7.55 16.54
C ALA A 158 5.78 -7.67 15.26
N ASP A 159 6.31 -7.19 14.13
CA ASP A 159 5.66 -7.24 12.83
C ASP A 159 5.95 -8.53 12.04
N ALA A 160 6.62 -9.51 12.67
CA ALA A 160 6.87 -10.83 12.12
C ALA A 160 6.59 -11.93 13.15
N ARG A 161 5.97 -13.04 12.71
CA ARG A 161 5.74 -14.20 13.60
C ARG A 161 7.05 -14.81 14.08
N ASN A 162 8.04 -14.92 13.18
CA ASN A 162 9.35 -15.48 13.44
C ASN A 162 10.44 -14.51 12.95
N PRO A 163 10.74 -13.43 13.67
CA PRO A 163 11.64 -12.38 13.19
C PRO A 163 13.06 -12.90 12.88
N GLN A 164 13.49 -13.98 13.52
CA GLN A 164 14.84 -14.55 13.33
C GLN A 164 15.09 -15.08 11.91
N VAL A 165 14.04 -15.52 11.20
CA VAL A 165 14.20 -15.99 9.82
C VAL A 165 14.38 -14.85 8.82
N TRP A 166 14.11 -13.61 9.23
CA TRP A 166 14.17 -12.42 8.39
C TRP A 166 15.43 -11.57 8.58
N VAL A 167 16.32 -11.92 9.53
CA VAL A 167 17.47 -11.06 9.91
C VAL A 167 18.41 -10.75 8.76
N ASN A 168 18.49 -11.61 7.74
CA ASN A 168 19.29 -11.43 6.54
C ASN A 168 18.44 -11.09 5.30
N ASP A 169 17.14 -10.85 5.45
CA ASP A 169 16.23 -10.53 4.37
C ASP A 169 16.16 -8.99 4.13
N ALA A 170 16.08 -8.58 2.88
CA ALA A 170 15.98 -7.17 2.50
C ALA A 170 14.81 -6.43 3.15
N LEU A 171 13.74 -7.15 3.55
CA LEU A 171 12.57 -6.58 4.22
C LEU A 171 12.86 -6.21 5.68
N PHE A 172 13.90 -6.80 6.29
CA PHE A 172 14.16 -6.66 7.72
C PHE A 172 15.58 -6.21 8.08
N LEU A 173 16.47 -6.05 7.11
CA LEU A 173 17.81 -5.54 7.36
C LEU A 173 17.77 -4.23 8.16
N PRO A 174 18.75 -3.99 9.06
CA PRO A 174 18.81 -2.75 9.84
C PRO A 174 18.66 -1.50 8.99
N ARG A 175 19.36 -1.41 7.86
CA ARG A 175 19.31 -0.26 6.95
C ARG A 175 17.90 -0.04 6.37
N THR A 176 17.18 -1.09 5.98
CA THR A 176 15.79 -0.99 5.52
C THR A 176 14.88 -0.41 6.60
N ARG A 177 15.01 -0.90 7.83
CA ARG A 177 14.23 -0.40 8.97
C ARG A 177 14.60 1.03 9.36
N ASP A 178 15.89 1.40 9.21
CA ASP A 178 16.35 2.76 9.48
C ASP A 178 15.77 3.77 8.48
N GLU A 179 15.76 3.43 7.18
CA GLU A 179 15.13 4.27 6.14
C GLU A 179 13.61 4.39 6.38
N PHE A 180 12.94 3.31 6.80
CA PHE A 180 11.50 3.36 7.14
C PHE A 180 11.24 4.23 8.38
N ARG A 181 12.07 4.12 9.42
CA ARG A 181 11.98 5.01 10.60
C ARG A 181 12.24 6.47 10.24
N ALA A 182 13.22 6.72 9.36
CA ALA A 182 13.49 8.07 8.89
C ALA A 182 12.28 8.67 8.15
N LEU A 183 11.56 7.86 7.35
CA LEU A 183 10.32 8.26 6.70
C LEU A 183 9.22 8.59 7.73
N ILE A 184 8.98 7.73 8.71
CA ILE A 184 8.03 7.97 9.81
C ILE A 184 8.39 9.25 10.59
N ASN A 185 9.67 9.45 10.89
CA ASN A 185 10.16 10.60 11.65
C ASN A 185 10.04 11.95 10.92
N LEU A 186 9.62 11.97 9.65
CA LEU A 186 9.21 13.20 8.98
C LEU A 186 7.90 13.79 9.54
N GLY A 187 7.19 13.06 10.38
CA GLY A 187 5.90 13.42 10.95
C GLY A 187 4.75 12.53 10.46
N LEU A 188 5.05 11.41 9.80
CA LEU A 188 4.04 10.46 9.36
C LEU A 188 3.61 9.52 10.50
N THR A 189 2.35 9.10 10.47
CA THR A 189 1.76 8.16 11.43
C THR A 189 1.43 6.84 10.74
N ASP A 190 1.94 5.71 11.24
CA ASP A 190 1.49 4.37 10.83
C ASP A 190 0.09 4.11 11.42
N ALA A 191 -0.92 4.12 10.56
CA ALA A 191 -2.31 4.07 10.98
C ALA A 191 -2.68 2.81 11.76
N VAL A 192 -2.12 1.66 11.42
CA VAL A 192 -2.39 0.40 12.13
C VAL A 192 -1.80 0.46 13.54
N ARG A 193 -0.56 0.94 13.67
CA ARG A 193 0.12 1.05 14.97
C ARG A 193 -0.43 2.18 15.84
N ALA A 194 -0.98 3.23 15.24
CA ALA A 194 -1.68 4.28 16.00
C ALA A 194 -2.99 3.80 16.64
N THR A 195 -3.57 2.72 16.12
CA THR A 195 -4.87 2.18 16.61
C THR A 195 -4.75 0.89 17.40
N SER A 196 -3.62 0.18 17.35
CA SER A 196 -3.41 -1.08 18.08
C SER A 196 -1.94 -1.40 18.30
N ASP A 197 -1.61 -1.78 19.52
CA ASP A 197 -0.31 -2.31 19.93
C ASP A 197 -0.25 -3.85 19.86
N ASP A 198 -1.30 -4.51 19.38
CA ASP A 198 -1.39 -5.97 19.31
C ASP A 198 -0.25 -6.57 18.48
N SER A 199 0.18 -7.75 18.88
CA SER A 199 1.03 -8.60 18.06
C SER A 199 0.21 -9.35 17.00
N GLY A 200 0.88 -9.81 15.92
CA GLY A 200 0.19 -10.64 14.91
C GLY A 200 -0.71 -9.90 13.94
N LEU A 201 -0.54 -8.57 13.82
CA LEU A 201 -1.22 -7.74 12.84
C LEU A 201 -0.62 -7.94 11.43
N PHE A 202 -0.51 -9.20 11.01
CA PHE A 202 0.12 -9.55 9.75
C PHE A 202 -0.77 -9.24 8.56
N THR A 203 -0.13 -8.89 7.43
CA THR A 203 -0.79 -8.53 6.17
C THR A 203 -0.39 -9.47 5.02
N PHE A 204 0.70 -10.24 5.20
CA PHE A 204 1.27 -11.15 4.21
C PHE A 204 1.58 -12.52 4.81
N TRP A 205 1.33 -13.58 4.03
CA TRP A 205 1.72 -14.97 4.29
C TRP A 205 2.14 -15.64 2.99
N ASP A 206 3.39 -16.09 2.92
CA ASP A 206 3.90 -16.84 1.76
C ASP A 206 2.96 -18.01 1.39
N TYR A 207 2.91 -18.37 0.11
CA TYR A 207 2.20 -19.56 -0.36
C TYR A 207 2.88 -20.85 0.07
N GLN A 208 4.17 -20.81 0.38
CA GLN A 208 4.99 -21.96 0.67
C GLN A 208 4.98 -22.35 2.15
N ALA A 209 5.47 -23.56 2.41
CA ALA A 209 5.73 -24.10 3.76
C ALA A 209 4.52 -24.08 4.71
N GLY A 210 3.29 -23.91 4.20
CA GLY A 210 2.08 -23.82 5.02
C GLY A 210 2.08 -22.55 5.90
N ALA A 211 2.61 -21.44 5.41
CA ALA A 211 2.77 -20.22 6.19
C ALA A 211 1.43 -19.71 6.73
N TRP A 212 0.38 -19.74 5.92
CA TRP A 212 -0.96 -19.34 6.35
C TRP A 212 -1.49 -20.22 7.49
N GLN A 213 -1.44 -21.55 7.32
CA GLN A 213 -1.96 -22.51 8.32
C GLN A 213 -1.20 -22.43 9.65
N LYS A 214 0.09 -22.12 9.61
CA LYS A 214 0.95 -21.93 10.79
C LYS A 214 0.87 -20.50 11.34
N ASN A 215 0.10 -19.63 10.70
CA ASN A 215 0.09 -18.19 10.99
C ASN A 215 1.50 -17.55 10.97
N ASN A 216 2.37 -18.02 10.07
CA ASN A 216 3.72 -17.51 9.91
C ASN A 216 3.69 -16.30 8.96
N GLY A 217 3.14 -15.20 9.44
CA GLY A 217 2.94 -13.96 8.69
C GLY A 217 3.87 -12.83 9.09
N ILE A 218 3.84 -11.79 8.27
CA ILE A 218 4.54 -10.52 8.47
C ILE A 218 3.63 -9.36 8.12
N ARG A 219 3.91 -8.16 8.65
CA ARG A 219 3.22 -6.91 8.30
C ARG A 219 4.14 -6.06 7.44
N ILE A 220 3.77 -5.92 6.18
CA ILE A 220 4.55 -5.17 5.17
C ILE A 220 3.70 -4.20 4.34
N ASP A 221 2.38 -4.26 4.51
CA ASP A 221 1.44 -3.30 3.93
C ASP A 221 1.11 -2.24 4.98
N HIS A 222 1.35 -0.98 4.64
CA HIS A 222 1.21 0.14 5.58
C HIS A 222 0.38 1.27 4.96
N LEU A 223 -0.33 2.01 5.81
CA LEU A 223 -0.95 3.30 5.48
C LEU A 223 -0.30 4.36 6.38
N LEU A 224 0.53 5.20 5.78
CA LEU A 224 1.21 6.29 6.46
C LEU A 224 0.44 7.58 6.23
N LEU A 225 0.12 8.27 7.33
CA LEU A 225 -0.74 9.45 7.35
C LEU A 225 0.06 10.71 7.67
N SER A 226 -0.19 11.82 6.94
CA SER A 226 0.25 13.13 7.41
C SER A 226 -0.43 13.50 8.73
N PRO A 227 0.06 14.48 9.50
CA PRO A 227 -0.60 14.95 10.72
C PRO A 227 -2.06 15.29 10.47
N ALA A 228 -2.36 16.04 9.39
CA ALA A 228 -3.72 16.42 9.04
C ALA A 228 -4.65 15.24 8.73
N ALA A 229 -4.13 14.11 8.24
CA ALA A 229 -4.89 12.87 8.07
C ALA A 229 -4.95 12.05 9.37
N ALA A 230 -3.88 12.00 10.15
CA ALA A 230 -3.79 11.26 11.40
C ALA A 230 -4.76 11.78 12.46
N ASP A 231 -4.94 13.10 12.54
CA ASP A 231 -5.92 13.76 13.44
C ASP A 231 -7.38 13.32 13.15
N ARG A 232 -7.62 12.74 11.98
CA ARG A 232 -8.95 12.25 11.55
C ARG A 232 -9.07 10.73 11.55
N LEU A 233 -8.03 10.02 12.01
CA LEU A 233 -8.05 8.57 12.06
C LEU A 233 -8.99 8.06 13.17
N SER A 234 -10.01 7.30 12.79
CA SER A 234 -10.95 6.70 13.74
C SER A 234 -10.74 5.20 13.95
N SER A 235 -10.30 4.47 12.93
CA SER A 235 -10.02 3.03 13.04
C SER A 235 -9.07 2.52 11.97
N ALA A 236 -8.42 1.38 12.25
CA ALA A 236 -7.73 0.57 11.26
C ALA A 236 -8.12 -0.90 11.40
N SER A 237 -8.09 -1.65 10.31
CA SER A 237 -8.46 -3.07 10.30
C SER A 237 -7.74 -3.83 9.19
N ILE A 238 -7.50 -5.12 9.44
CA ILE A 238 -6.87 -6.05 8.50
C ILE A 238 -7.89 -7.13 8.15
N ASP A 239 -8.28 -7.22 6.89
CA ASP A 239 -9.33 -8.13 6.43
C ASP A 239 -8.75 -9.53 6.10
N ARG A 240 -8.29 -10.23 7.13
CA ARG A 240 -7.62 -11.55 7.01
C ARG A 240 -8.47 -12.63 6.36
N HIS A 241 -9.80 -12.54 6.43
CA HIS A 241 -10.72 -13.55 5.89
C HIS A 241 -10.53 -13.79 4.38
N VAL A 242 -10.12 -12.77 3.60
CA VAL A 242 -9.88 -12.95 2.16
C VAL A 242 -8.74 -13.93 1.84
N ARG A 243 -7.85 -14.19 2.80
CA ARG A 243 -6.75 -15.17 2.65
C ARG A 243 -7.27 -16.62 2.63
N THR A 244 -8.53 -16.83 3.05
CA THR A 244 -9.20 -18.16 3.02
C THR A 244 -9.98 -18.42 1.74
N TRP A 245 -10.09 -17.43 0.85
CA TRP A 245 -10.83 -17.56 -0.40
C TRP A 245 -10.10 -18.42 -1.44
N GLU A 246 -10.77 -18.74 -2.52
CA GLU A 246 -10.17 -19.50 -3.62
C GLU A 246 -9.07 -18.66 -4.31
N LYS A 247 -7.91 -19.25 -4.57
CA LYS A 247 -6.74 -18.61 -5.19
C LYS A 247 -6.42 -17.21 -4.64
N PRO A 248 -6.30 -17.06 -3.31
CA PRO A 248 -6.15 -15.75 -2.70
C PRO A 248 -4.81 -15.10 -3.07
N SER A 249 -4.70 -13.78 -2.89
CA SER A 249 -3.39 -13.13 -2.81
C SER A 249 -2.64 -13.61 -1.56
N ASP A 250 -1.33 -13.57 -1.57
CA ASP A 250 -0.47 -13.76 -0.38
C ASP A 250 -0.59 -12.59 0.60
N HIS A 251 -1.12 -11.44 0.15
CA HIS A 251 -1.50 -10.32 0.99
C HIS A 251 -3.01 -10.27 1.25
N VAL A 252 -3.38 -9.53 2.30
CA VAL A 252 -4.78 -9.22 2.63
C VAL A 252 -4.99 -7.71 2.67
N PRO A 253 -6.23 -7.22 2.42
CA PRO A 253 -6.51 -5.79 2.50
C PRO A 253 -6.29 -5.22 3.91
N VAL A 254 -5.69 -4.04 3.96
CA VAL A 254 -5.63 -3.19 5.15
C VAL A 254 -6.46 -1.95 4.88
N ARG A 255 -7.31 -1.57 5.81
CA ARG A 255 -8.19 -0.41 5.66
C ARG A 255 -8.18 0.47 6.90
N ILE A 256 -8.44 1.74 6.67
CA ILE A 256 -8.64 2.76 7.70
C ILE A 256 -9.96 3.49 7.48
N ASP A 257 -10.52 4.00 8.54
CA ASP A 257 -11.61 4.96 8.50
C ASP A 257 -11.09 6.33 8.98
N LEU A 258 -11.29 7.36 8.16
CA LEU A 258 -10.97 8.75 8.47
C LEU A 258 -12.25 9.56 8.61
N GLU A 259 -12.32 10.46 9.59
CA GLU A 259 -13.41 11.44 9.76
C GLU A 259 -13.28 12.57 8.72
N ILE A 260 -13.36 12.19 7.44
CA ILE A 260 -13.38 13.08 6.30
C ILE A 260 -14.70 12.90 5.56
N GLU A 261 -15.43 13.97 5.36
CA GLU A 261 -16.67 13.99 4.59
C GLU A 261 -16.36 14.16 3.11
N ALA A 262 -17.06 13.38 2.28
CA ALA A 262 -17.05 13.57 0.83
C ALA A 262 -17.72 14.88 0.46
N LYS A 263 -17.35 15.42 -0.71
CA LYS A 263 -17.99 16.58 -1.30
C LYS A 263 -19.28 16.18 -2.01
#